data_8ee473dadef742b59d8a8e011f2e99d9
#
_entry.id   8ee473dadef742b59d8a8e011f2e99d9
#
_cell.length_a   1.000
_cell.length_b   1.000
_cell.length_c   1.000
_cell.angle_alpha   90.00
_cell.angle_beta   90.00
_cell.angle_gamma   90.00
#
_symmetry.space_group_name_H-M   'P 1'
#
loop_
_entity.id
_entity.type
_entity.pdbx_description
1 polymer ?
#
loop_
_entity_poly.entity_id
_entity_poly.type
_entity_poly.pdbx_seq_one_letter_code
_entity_poly.pdbx_strand_id
1 'polypeptide(L)'
;ATTEILKTIQKAHFAKELSLVKSGQAIDKSSSLWRLDCYIDHDGILRVGGRMKLSPSLLEHEKHPIILPKCANLSNQIIRHYHHDVAHQGRTSTMSAVRSAGFWIVGLSSLVSSIIYQCVLCRRLRRPTKVQKMADLPADRVEVTPPFTNVGCDVFGTFPVKDGRTHSKRYGLVLTCLSSRAIHIELLDDLSTDSFIHSWRNFLALRGNVKILRCDNGTNFVGANNEIS
;
A
#
# COMPACT_ATOMS: atom_id res chain seq x y z
N ALA A 1 4.30 34.54 14.27
CA ALA A 1 3.27 34.09 13.32
C ALA A 1 2.49 32.87 13.86
N THR A 2 3.16 31.81 14.29
CA THR A 2 2.50 30.56 14.75
C THR A 2 1.60 30.78 15.97
N THR A 3 2.05 31.56 16.96
CA THR A 3 1.30 31.88 18.17
C THR A 3 -0.02 32.57 17.88
N GLU A 4 -0.07 33.52 16.95
CA GLU A 4 -1.28 34.21 16.56
C GLU A 4 -2.30 33.33 15.85
N ILE A 5 -1.83 32.36 15.02
CA ILE A 5 -2.69 31.37 14.39
C ILE A 5 -3.36 30.51 15.46
N LEU A 6 -2.59 30.01 16.44
CA LEU A 6 -3.10 29.19 17.55
C LEU A 6 -4.15 29.95 18.37
N LYS A 7 -3.89 31.22 18.75
CA LYS A 7 -4.84 32.07 19.46
C LYS A 7 -6.12 32.27 18.67
N THR A 8 -6.02 32.56 17.38
CA THR A 8 -7.18 32.76 16.51
C THR A 8 -8.05 31.50 16.46
N ILE A 9 -7.45 30.33 16.29
CA ILE A 9 -8.16 29.06 16.27
C ILE A 9 -8.80 28.77 17.63
N GLN A 10 -8.07 28.95 18.73
CA GLN A 10 -8.61 28.74 20.07
C GLN A 10 -9.75 29.73 20.38
N LYS A 11 -9.59 30.99 20.02
CA LYS A 11 -10.64 32.02 20.19
C LYS A 11 -11.91 31.69 19.40
N ALA A 12 -11.77 31.16 18.18
CA ALA A 12 -12.91 30.79 17.35
C ALA A 12 -13.71 29.58 17.90
N HIS A 13 -13.01 28.63 18.54
CA HIS A 13 -13.63 27.38 18.94
C HIS A 13 -13.86 27.20 20.46
N PHE A 14 -13.11 27.91 21.28
CA PHE A 14 -13.13 27.80 22.76
C PHE A 14 -13.34 29.18 23.43
N ALA A 15 -14.12 30.07 22.78
CA ALA A 15 -14.34 31.42 23.30
C ALA A 15 -14.93 31.46 24.73
N LYS A 16 -15.87 30.54 25.02
CA LYS A 16 -16.51 30.42 26.34
C LYS A 16 -15.51 29.94 27.38
N GLU A 17 -14.79 28.86 27.08
CA GLU A 17 -13.80 28.28 27.97
C GLU A 17 -12.66 29.24 28.23
N LEU A 18 -12.19 29.99 27.24
CA LEU A 18 -11.19 31.03 27.39
C LEU A 18 -11.64 32.15 28.34
N SER A 19 -12.91 32.57 28.26
CA SER A 19 -13.46 33.59 29.16
C SER A 19 -13.55 33.07 30.59
N LEU A 20 -14.00 31.84 30.82
CA LEU A 20 -14.09 31.20 32.12
C LEU A 20 -12.72 31.04 32.77
N VAL A 21 -11.73 30.52 32.03
CA VAL A 21 -10.37 30.37 32.53
C VAL A 21 -9.73 31.72 32.88
N LYS A 22 -9.97 32.79 32.08
CA LYS A 22 -9.51 34.15 32.39
C LYS A 22 -10.12 34.73 33.64
N SER A 23 -11.39 34.44 33.93
CA SER A 23 -12.09 34.87 35.11
C SER A 23 -11.86 33.99 36.35
N GLY A 24 -11.03 32.94 36.23
CA GLY A 24 -10.76 32.01 37.33
C GLY A 24 -11.95 31.08 37.65
N GLN A 25 -12.93 30.99 36.75
CA GLN A 25 -14.11 30.15 36.94
C GLN A 25 -13.89 28.74 36.37
N ALA A 26 -14.57 27.75 36.95
CA ALA A 26 -14.51 26.39 36.48
C ALA A 26 -15.18 26.22 35.11
N ILE A 27 -14.60 25.39 34.25
CA ILE A 27 -15.14 25.04 32.95
C ILE A 27 -16.41 24.19 33.14
N ASP A 28 -17.41 24.41 32.32
CA ASP A 28 -18.71 23.74 32.36
C ASP A 28 -18.55 22.22 32.13
N LYS A 29 -19.32 21.40 32.83
CA LYS A 29 -19.32 19.94 32.68
C LYS A 29 -19.72 19.45 31.29
N SER A 30 -20.43 20.27 30.54
CA SER A 30 -20.82 20.01 29.14
C SER A 30 -19.67 20.20 28.14
N SER A 31 -18.61 20.93 28.51
CA SER A 31 -17.48 21.14 27.65
C SER A 31 -16.55 19.94 27.54
N SER A 32 -16.02 19.70 26.35
CA SER A 32 -15.01 18.66 26.12
C SER A 32 -13.69 18.89 26.90
N LEU A 33 -13.52 20.08 27.46
CA LEU A 33 -12.32 20.48 28.20
C LEU A 33 -12.48 20.40 29.73
N TRP A 34 -13.71 20.13 30.25
CA TRP A 34 -13.99 20.21 31.68
C TRP A 34 -13.11 19.27 32.56
N ARG A 35 -12.64 18.15 32.02
CA ARG A 35 -11.78 17.18 32.70
C ARG A 35 -10.30 17.50 32.60
N LEU A 36 -9.96 18.50 31.78
CA LEU A 36 -8.59 18.96 31.60
C LEU A 36 -8.41 20.18 32.49
N ASP A 37 -7.46 20.13 33.37
CA ASP A 37 -7.08 21.30 34.19
C ASP A 37 -6.45 22.35 33.30
N CYS A 38 -7.29 23.15 32.59
CA CYS A 38 -6.87 24.06 31.54
C CYS A 38 -6.36 25.39 32.16
N TYR A 39 -5.30 25.94 31.64
CA TYR A 39 -4.81 27.26 31.96
C TYR A 39 -4.34 28.01 30.70
N ILE A 40 -4.15 29.30 30.83
CA ILE A 40 -3.64 30.17 29.76
C ILE A 40 -2.18 30.49 30.10
N ASP A 41 -1.29 30.21 29.17
CA ASP A 41 0.14 30.49 29.33
C ASP A 41 0.49 31.97 29.16
N HIS A 42 1.76 32.32 29.32
CA HIS A 42 2.25 33.71 29.18
C HIS A 42 2.07 34.27 27.77
N ASP A 43 2.02 33.39 26.76
CA ASP A 43 1.74 33.77 25.38
C ASP A 43 0.25 33.92 25.09
N GLY A 44 -0.63 33.66 26.03
CA GLY A 44 -2.08 33.73 25.90
C GLY A 44 -2.69 32.52 25.20
N ILE A 45 -2.00 31.38 25.16
CA ILE A 45 -2.45 30.11 24.55
C ILE A 45 -3.06 29.21 25.64
N LEU A 46 -4.19 28.60 25.34
CA LEU A 46 -4.86 27.62 26.19
C LEU A 46 -4.12 26.27 26.15
N ARG A 47 -3.70 25.81 27.33
CA ARG A 47 -2.96 24.56 27.53
C ARG A 47 -3.60 23.65 28.55
N VAL A 48 -3.22 22.38 28.51
CA VAL A 48 -3.60 21.40 29.55
C VAL A 48 -2.71 21.53 30.74
N GLY A 49 -3.27 21.70 31.96
CA GLY A 49 -2.54 21.77 33.21
C GLY A 49 -1.91 20.43 33.62
N GLY A 50 -2.66 19.35 33.47
CA GLY A 50 -2.21 17.98 33.63
C GLY A 50 -1.68 17.59 35.00
N ARG A 51 -1.41 16.30 35.21
CA ARG A 51 -0.88 15.73 36.45
C ARG A 51 0.64 15.50 36.41
N MET A 52 1.29 15.85 35.30
CA MET A 52 2.69 15.51 35.03
C MET A 52 3.68 16.60 35.41
N LYS A 53 3.25 17.63 36.14
CA LYS A 53 4.07 18.79 36.54
C LYS A 53 5.40 18.39 37.19
N LEU A 54 5.38 17.33 38.01
CA LEU A 54 6.55 16.89 38.79
C LEU A 54 7.46 15.90 38.06
N SER A 55 7.14 15.53 36.83
CA SER A 55 7.97 14.58 36.05
C SER A 55 9.26 15.26 35.60
N PRO A 56 10.46 14.77 36.02
CA PRO A 56 11.73 15.36 35.60
C PRO A 56 12.12 14.98 34.17
N SER A 57 11.50 13.93 33.60
CA SER A 57 11.88 13.34 32.30
C SER A 57 11.11 13.93 31.13
N LEU A 58 9.99 14.64 31.37
CA LEU A 58 9.16 15.21 30.31
C LEU A 58 9.54 16.67 30.05
N LEU A 59 9.50 17.06 28.78
CA LEU A 59 9.68 18.43 28.36
C LEU A 59 8.43 19.27 28.70
N GLU A 60 8.57 20.57 28.83
CA GLU A 60 7.47 21.47 29.24
C GLU A 60 6.27 21.41 28.26
N HIS A 61 6.51 21.27 26.97
CA HIS A 61 5.44 21.13 25.98
C HIS A 61 4.71 19.77 26.06
N GLU A 62 5.36 18.72 26.55
CA GLU A 62 4.74 17.41 26.80
C GLU A 62 3.91 17.43 28.08
N LYS A 63 4.36 18.14 29.14
CA LYS A 63 3.61 18.32 30.36
C LYS A 63 2.37 19.18 30.16
N HIS A 64 2.51 20.21 29.33
CA HIS A 64 1.50 21.26 29.09
C HIS A 64 1.18 21.40 27.58
N PRO A 65 0.56 20.40 26.97
CA PRO A 65 0.30 20.43 25.55
C PRO A 65 -0.73 21.51 25.18
N ILE A 66 -0.59 22.07 23.97
CA ILE A 66 -1.48 23.07 23.41
C ILE A 66 -2.80 22.40 23.02
N ILE A 67 -3.92 22.98 23.46
CA ILE A 67 -5.24 22.48 23.15
C ILE A 67 -5.67 22.93 21.75
N LEU A 68 -6.06 21.97 20.91
CA LEU A 68 -6.57 22.23 19.58
C LEU A 68 -7.95 21.61 19.37
N PRO A 69 -8.86 22.28 18.66
CA PRO A 69 -10.19 21.78 18.40
C PRO A 69 -10.18 20.68 17.31
N LYS A 70 -11.20 19.82 17.36
CA LYS A 70 -11.37 18.74 16.37
C LYS A 70 -11.54 19.26 14.95
N CYS A 71 -12.26 20.36 14.77
CA CYS A 71 -12.71 20.86 13.46
C CYS A 71 -11.69 21.76 12.74
N ALA A 72 -10.57 22.12 13.40
CA ALA A 72 -9.59 22.99 12.78
C ALA A 72 -8.79 22.29 11.68
N ASN A 73 -8.60 22.96 10.57
CA ASN A 73 -7.77 22.46 9.47
C ASN A 73 -6.33 22.17 9.94
N LEU A 74 -5.81 23.03 10.84
CA LEU A 74 -4.50 22.84 11.47
C LEU A 74 -4.37 21.49 12.19
N SER A 75 -5.42 21.06 12.92
CA SER A 75 -5.43 19.76 13.61
C SER A 75 -5.25 18.60 12.63
N ASN A 76 -5.91 18.65 11.47
CA ASN A 76 -5.76 17.66 10.42
C ASN A 76 -4.36 17.69 9.79
N GLN A 77 -3.79 18.88 9.58
CA GLN A 77 -2.43 19.03 9.03
C GLN A 77 -1.37 18.47 9.99
N ILE A 78 -1.50 18.77 11.27
CA ILE A 78 -0.60 18.24 12.32
C ILE A 78 -0.68 16.70 12.33
N ILE A 79 -1.87 16.12 12.33
CA ILE A 79 -2.02 14.67 12.35
C ILE A 79 -1.45 14.03 11.07
N ARG A 80 -1.66 14.63 9.90
CA ARG A 80 -1.09 14.14 8.64
C ARG A 80 0.43 14.19 8.65
N HIS A 81 1.02 15.27 9.16
CA HIS A 81 2.47 15.42 9.31
C HIS A 81 3.04 14.27 10.16
N TYR A 82 2.54 14.10 11.37
CA TYR A 82 3.04 13.05 12.28
C TYR A 82 2.70 11.63 11.81
N HIS A 83 1.59 11.43 11.08
CA HIS A 83 1.28 10.16 10.46
C HIS A 83 2.33 9.77 9.40
N HIS A 84 2.81 10.74 8.63
CA HIS A 84 3.89 10.55 7.67
C HIS A 84 5.24 10.34 8.39
N ASP A 85 5.54 11.16 9.39
CA ASP A 85 6.77 11.13 10.17
C ASP A 85 7.01 9.77 10.86
N VAL A 86 5.96 9.16 11.43
CA VAL A 86 6.02 7.80 11.96
C VAL A 86 5.92 6.72 10.87
N ALA A 87 6.21 7.03 9.61
CA ALA A 87 6.19 6.08 8.50
C ALA A 87 4.91 5.22 8.43
N HIS A 88 3.73 5.83 8.67
CA HIS A 88 2.42 5.17 8.60
C HIS A 88 2.21 4.00 9.58
N GLN A 89 2.92 3.95 10.69
CA GLN A 89 2.90 2.83 11.66
C GLN A 89 1.56 2.65 12.41
N GLY A 90 0.54 3.42 12.08
CA GLY A 90 -0.81 3.21 12.57
C GLY A 90 -1.27 4.21 13.60
N ARG A 91 -2.44 3.91 14.21
CA ARG A 91 -3.15 4.87 15.05
C ARG A 91 -2.38 5.23 16.33
N THR A 92 -1.92 4.24 17.05
CA THR A 92 -1.25 4.45 18.35
C THR A 92 0.03 5.25 18.18
N SER A 93 0.89 4.89 17.24
CA SER A 93 2.15 5.59 16.96
C SER A 93 1.91 7.04 16.53
N THR A 94 0.94 7.28 15.64
CA THR A 94 0.56 8.64 15.23
C THR A 94 0.04 9.48 16.42
N MET A 95 -0.83 8.89 17.25
CA MET A 95 -1.36 9.59 18.43
C MET A 95 -0.26 9.91 19.46
N SER A 96 0.66 8.98 19.66
CA SER A 96 1.82 9.18 20.55
C SER A 96 2.69 10.31 20.03
N ALA A 97 3.07 10.30 18.75
CA ALA A 97 3.90 11.35 18.16
C ALA A 97 3.26 12.75 18.27
N VAL A 98 1.94 12.87 18.00
CA VAL A 98 1.21 14.14 18.18
C VAL A 98 1.26 14.64 19.63
N ARG A 99 1.13 13.73 20.61
CA ARG A 99 1.18 14.09 22.03
C ARG A 99 2.58 14.47 22.48
N SER A 100 3.60 13.72 22.09
CA SER A 100 5.00 14.05 22.39
C SER A 100 5.44 15.37 21.76
N ALA A 101 4.83 15.74 20.64
CA ALA A 101 5.02 17.06 20.03
C ALA A 101 4.31 18.21 20.76
N GLY A 102 3.62 17.92 21.86
CA GLY A 102 2.98 18.95 22.69
C GLY A 102 1.62 19.43 22.21
N PHE A 103 0.86 18.58 21.50
CA PHE A 103 -0.49 18.91 21.04
C PHE A 103 -1.55 18.02 21.69
N TRP A 104 -2.57 18.67 22.27
CA TRP A 104 -3.78 18.03 22.75
C TRP A 104 -4.94 18.32 21.81
N ILE A 105 -5.21 17.44 20.88
CA ILE A 105 -6.31 17.61 19.94
C ILE A 105 -7.56 16.94 20.50
N VAL A 106 -8.66 17.71 20.61
CA VAL A 106 -9.96 17.17 21.04
C VAL A 106 -10.43 16.13 20.02
N GLY A 107 -10.75 14.91 20.49
CA GLY A 107 -11.17 13.82 19.60
C GLY A 107 -10.06 13.25 18.72
N LEU A 108 -8.79 13.38 19.13
CA LEU A 108 -7.61 12.90 18.39
C LEU A 108 -7.77 11.48 17.84
N SER A 109 -8.28 10.54 18.64
CA SER A 109 -8.44 9.14 18.24
C SER A 109 -9.33 8.97 17.00
N SER A 110 -10.47 9.66 16.95
CA SER A 110 -11.40 9.59 15.82
C SER A 110 -10.83 10.27 14.57
N LEU A 111 -10.12 11.39 14.73
CA LEU A 111 -9.46 12.10 13.62
C LEU A 111 -8.33 11.26 13.02
N VAL A 112 -7.47 10.69 13.84
CA VAL A 112 -6.38 9.82 13.38
C VAL A 112 -6.94 8.62 12.63
N SER A 113 -8.00 7.97 13.14
CA SER A 113 -8.66 6.85 12.46
C SER A 113 -9.21 7.26 11.09
N SER A 114 -9.85 8.43 10.99
CA SER A 114 -10.37 8.96 9.72
C SER A 114 -9.24 9.25 8.71
N ILE A 115 -8.16 9.89 9.16
CA ILE A 115 -7.00 10.20 8.31
C ILE A 115 -6.31 8.92 7.81
N ILE A 116 -6.12 7.92 8.68
CA ILE A 116 -5.55 6.62 8.28
C ILE A 116 -6.46 5.91 7.28
N TYR A 117 -7.78 5.94 7.48
CA TYR A 117 -8.73 5.34 6.55
C TYR A 117 -8.67 5.99 5.16
N GLN A 118 -8.46 7.31 5.10
CA GLN A 118 -8.32 8.05 3.84
C GLN A 118 -6.92 7.95 3.22
N CYS A 119 -5.92 7.55 3.99
CA CYS A 119 -4.53 7.48 3.54
C CYS A 119 -4.37 6.39 2.47
N VAL A 120 -3.94 6.78 1.27
CA VAL A 120 -3.76 5.87 0.13
C VAL A 120 -2.71 4.79 0.43
N LEU A 121 -1.58 5.18 1.04
CA LEU A 121 -0.52 4.24 1.41
C LEU A 121 -1.01 3.20 2.42
N CYS A 122 -1.67 3.65 3.50
CA CYS A 122 -2.23 2.74 4.50
C CYS A 122 -3.28 1.79 3.90
N ARG A 123 -4.14 2.29 3.02
CA ARG A 123 -5.14 1.46 2.31
C ARG A 123 -4.48 0.42 1.41
N ARG A 124 -3.42 0.80 0.70
CA ARG A 124 -2.67 -0.12 -0.17
C ARG A 124 -2.00 -1.24 0.63
N LEU A 125 -1.31 -0.88 1.72
CA LEU A 125 -0.56 -1.85 2.54
C LEU A 125 -1.46 -2.78 3.38
N ARG A 126 -2.64 -2.30 3.78
CA ARG A 126 -3.56 -3.05 4.67
C ARG A 126 -4.74 -3.66 3.94
N ARG A 127 -4.78 -3.56 2.61
CA ARG A 127 -5.86 -4.16 1.83
C ARG A 127 -5.79 -5.68 1.98
N PRO A 128 -6.89 -6.34 2.39
CA PRO A 128 -6.95 -7.79 2.40
C PRO A 128 -6.74 -8.32 0.99
N THR A 129 -5.97 -9.38 0.85
CA THR A 129 -5.82 -10.10 -0.41
C THR A 129 -7.18 -10.68 -0.79
N LYS A 130 -7.60 -10.42 -2.04
CA LYS A 130 -8.82 -11.03 -2.56
C LYS A 130 -8.53 -12.51 -2.79
N VAL A 131 -9.35 -13.37 -2.22
CA VAL A 131 -9.37 -14.79 -2.58
C VAL A 131 -9.98 -14.89 -3.96
N GLN A 132 -9.19 -15.33 -4.92
CA GLN A 132 -9.66 -15.60 -6.28
C GLN A 132 -10.45 -16.91 -6.25
N LYS A 133 -11.71 -16.87 -6.66
CA LYS A 133 -12.48 -18.11 -6.91
C LYS A 133 -11.83 -18.83 -8.09
N MET A 134 -11.53 -20.10 -7.88
CA MET A 134 -11.13 -20.97 -9.00
C MET A 134 -12.32 -21.16 -9.94
N ALA A 135 -12.10 -20.91 -11.22
CA ALA A 135 -13.05 -21.27 -12.26
C ALA A 135 -12.89 -22.77 -12.61
N ASP A 136 -13.92 -23.34 -13.20
CA ASP A 136 -13.84 -24.70 -13.72
C ASP A 136 -12.73 -24.80 -14.77
N LEU A 137 -12.02 -25.93 -14.76
CA LEU A 137 -10.97 -26.17 -15.74
C LEU A 137 -11.59 -26.45 -17.11
N PRO A 138 -11.02 -25.89 -18.18
CA PRO A 138 -11.48 -26.19 -19.53
C PRO A 138 -11.28 -27.66 -19.88
N ALA A 139 -12.11 -28.21 -20.82
CA ALA A 139 -12.16 -29.64 -21.15
C ALA A 139 -10.78 -30.21 -21.54
N ASP A 140 -9.99 -29.47 -22.29
CA ASP A 140 -8.64 -29.85 -22.72
C ASP A 140 -7.61 -30.04 -21.57
N ARG A 141 -7.96 -29.61 -20.34
CA ARG A 141 -7.14 -29.84 -19.14
C ARG A 141 -7.60 -31.05 -18.32
N VAL A 142 -8.82 -31.50 -18.47
CA VAL A 142 -9.43 -32.58 -17.67
C VAL A 142 -9.70 -33.83 -18.48
N GLU A 143 -9.72 -33.74 -19.81
CA GLU A 143 -9.90 -34.86 -20.70
C GLU A 143 -8.66 -35.78 -20.66
N VAL A 144 -8.91 -37.08 -20.54
CA VAL A 144 -7.83 -38.12 -20.59
C VAL A 144 -7.45 -38.36 -22.04
N THR A 145 -6.31 -37.82 -22.43
CA THR A 145 -5.75 -37.93 -23.79
C THR A 145 -4.30 -38.42 -23.73
N PRO A 146 -3.76 -38.99 -24.83
CA PRO A 146 -2.32 -39.27 -24.89
C PRO A 146 -1.48 -38.01 -24.53
N PRO A 147 -0.29 -38.21 -23.91
CA PRO A 147 0.57 -37.08 -23.55
C PRO A 147 0.86 -36.16 -24.74
N PHE A 148 0.82 -34.85 -24.50
CA PHE A 148 1.03 -33.77 -25.51
C PHE A 148 -0.02 -33.68 -26.63
N THR A 149 -1.19 -34.30 -26.49
CA THR A 149 -2.32 -34.06 -27.42
C THR A 149 -2.80 -32.59 -27.31
N ASN A 150 -2.92 -32.06 -26.09
CA ASN A 150 -3.26 -30.67 -25.84
C ASN A 150 -2.08 -30.04 -25.09
N VAL A 151 -1.53 -28.95 -25.62
CA VAL A 151 -0.29 -28.35 -25.17
C VAL A 151 -0.48 -26.86 -24.85
N GLY A 152 0.05 -26.43 -23.71
CA GLY A 152 0.27 -25.03 -23.43
C GLY A 152 1.73 -24.66 -23.70
N CYS A 153 2.00 -23.52 -24.31
CA CYS A 153 3.36 -23.04 -24.50
C CYS A 153 3.55 -21.63 -23.94
N ASP A 154 4.77 -21.37 -23.50
CA ASP A 154 5.20 -20.07 -22.99
C ASP A 154 6.70 -19.91 -23.24
N VAL A 155 7.16 -18.64 -23.34
CA VAL A 155 8.57 -18.33 -23.55
C VAL A 155 9.14 -17.68 -22.31
N PHE A 156 10.28 -18.15 -21.87
CA PHE A 156 10.96 -17.66 -20.66
C PHE A 156 12.42 -17.29 -20.90
N GLY A 157 12.97 -16.49 -20.02
CA GLY A 157 14.33 -15.97 -20.11
C GLY A 157 14.34 -14.54 -20.69
N THR A 158 15.47 -13.91 -20.69
CA THR A 158 16.63 -14.05 -21.60
C THR A 158 17.85 -14.69 -20.91
N PHE A 159 18.57 -15.51 -21.63
CA PHE A 159 19.82 -16.10 -21.17
C PHE A 159 20.98 -15.56 -22.03
N PRO A 160 21.97 -14.86 -21.45
CA PRO A 160 23.15 -14.49 -22.20
C PRO A 160 24.03 -15.72 -22.43
N VAL A 161 24.25 -16.05 -23.69
CA VAL A 161 25.12 -17.17 -24.11
C VAL A 161 26.32 -16.60 -24.83
N LYS A 162 27.52 -17.08 -24.48
CA LYS A 162 28.76 -16.74 -25.16
C LYS A 162 28.85 -17.47 -26.50
N ASP A 163 28.88 -16.72 -27.57
CA ASP A 163 29.04 -17.25 -28.92
C ASP A 163 30.35 -16.68 -29.55
N GLY A 164 31.40 -17.49 -29.47
CA GLY A 164 32.73 -17.04 -29.86
C GLY A 164 33.22 -15.84 -29.03
N ARG A 165 33.39 -14.67 -29.66
CA ARG A 165 33.80 -13.42 -29.03
C ARG A 165 32.63 -12.50 -28.65
N THR A 166 31.39 -12.87 -29.00
CA THR A 166 30.19 -12.09 -28.78
C THR A 166 29.27 -12.75 -27.74
N HIS A 167 28.36 -11.98 -27.19
CA HIS A 167 27.27 -12.51 -26.34
C HIS A 167 25.97 -12.36 -27.11
N SER A 168 25.25 -13.46 -27.30
CA SER A 168 23.90 -13.50 -27.85
C SER A 168 22.87 -13.79 -26.78
N LYS A 169 21.64 -13.37 -26.98
CA LYS A 169 20.51 -13.68 -26.08
C LYS A 169 19.82 -14.92 -26.63
N ARG A 170 19.54 -15.88 -25.78
CA ARG A 170 18.72 -17.09 -26.07
C ARG A 170 17.53 -17.11 -25.15
N TYR A 171 16.49 -17.85 -25.58
CA TYR A 171 15.24 -17.98 -24.82
C TYR A 171 14.88 -19.48 -24.72
N GLY A 172 14.10 -19.80 -23.72
CA GLY A 172 13.53 -21.13 -23.57
C GLY A 172 12.06 -21.13 -23.95
N LEU A 173 11.65 -22.07 -24.78
CA LEU A 173 10.25 -22.38 -25.05
C LEU A 173 9.84 -23.55 -24.16
N VAL A 174 8.92 -23.32 -23.23
CA VAL A 174 8.34 -24.39 -22.41
C VAL A 174 7.04 -24.86 -23.02
N LEU A 175 6.93 -26.16 -23.26
CA LEU A 175 5.75 -26.84 -23.79
C LEU A 175 5.22 -27.78 -22.71
N THR A 176 3.99 -27.54 -22.25
CA THR A 176 3.38 -28.26 -21.15
C THR A 176 2.16 -29.04 -21.63
N CYS A 177 2.14 -30.35 -21.43
CA CYS A 177 0.95 -31.15 -21.65
C CYS A 177 -0.15 -30.70 -20.68
N LEU A 178 -1.33 -30.33 -21.19
CA LEU A 178 -2.41 -29.78 -20.38
C LEU A 178 -3.08 -30.84 -19.49
N SER A 179 -3.12 -32.10 -19.90
CA SER A 179 -3.68 -33.20 -19.09
C SER A 179 -2.68 -33.80 -18.11
N SER A 180 -1.49 -34.20 -18.57
CA SER A 180 -0.50 -34.92 -17.72
C SER A 180 0.47 -34.01 -16.97
N ARG A 181 0.55 -32.73 -17.31
CA ARG A 181 1.53 -31.75 -16.77
C ARG A 181 2.99 -32.06 -17.11
N ALA A 182 3.23 -32.99 -18.02
CA ALA A 182 4.58 -33.26 -18.53
C ALA A 182 5.12 -32.00 -19.26
N ILE A 183 6.41 -31.76 -19.07
CA ILE A 183 7.11 -30.59 -19.61
C ILE A 183 8.09 -31.03 -20.69
N HIS A 184 8.18 -30.25 -21.75
CA HIS A 184 9.22 -30.30 -22.76
C HIS A 184 9.79 -28.91 -22.98
N ILE A 185 11.10 -28.80 -23.12
CA ILE A 185 11.78 -27.51 -23.29
C ILE A 185 12.56 -27.53 -24.58
N GLU A 186 12.39 -26.50 -25.39
CA GLU A 186 13.15 -26.22 -26.59
C GLU A 186 13.90 -24.90 -26.47
N LEU A 187 14.99 -24.75 -27.20
CA LEU A 187 15.77 -23.55 -27.25
C LEU A 187 15.29 -22.67 -28.42
N LEU A 188 15.09 -21.40 -28.16
CA LEU A 188 14.82 -20.38 -29.17
C LEU A 188 16.06 -19.51 -29.36
N ASP A 189 16.49 -19.31 -30.59
CA ASP A 189 17.60 -18.42 -30.92
C ASP A 189 17.24 -16.96 -30.66
N ASP A 190 16.00 -16.58 -30.98
CA ASP A 190 15.43 -15.26 -30.75
C ASP A 190 13.90 -15.36 -30.60
N LEU A 191 13.21 -14.23 -30.53
CA LEU A 191 11.74 -14.14 -30.42
C LEU A 191 11.06 -14.00 -31.80
N SER A 192 11.70 -14.42 -32.90
CA SER A 192 11.10 -14.40 -34.21
C SER A 192 10.10 -15.53 -34.42
N THR A 193 9.22 -15.36 -35.39
CA THR A 193 8.27 -16.41 -35.87
C THR A 193 9.03 -17.63 -36.37
N ASP A 194 10.11 -17.45 -37.14
CA ASP A 194 10.92 -18.52 -37.69
C ASP A 194 11.57 -19.39 -36.63
N SER A 195 12.16 -18.74 -35.59
CA SER A 195 12.76 -19.44 -34.46
C SER A 195 11.72 -20.31 -33.72
N PHE A 196 10.51 -19.77 -33.51
CA PHE A 196 9.42 -20.56 -32.91
C PHE A 196 9.00 -21.73 -33.82
N ILE A 197 8.78 -21.51 -35.10
CA ILE A 197 8.36 -22.57 -36.05
C ILE A 197 9.41 -23.68 -36.10
N HIS A 198 10.69 -23.35 -36.07
CA HIS A 198 11.75 -24.35 -36.04
C HIS A 198 11.68 -25.23 -34.77
N SER A 199 11.62 -24.63 -33.61
CA SER A 199 11.49 -25.35 -32.35
C SER A 199 10.18 -26.13 -32.23
N TRP A 200 9.09 -25.57 -32.78
CA TRP A 200 7.81 -26.26 -32.86
C TRP A 200 7.86 -27.52 -33.70
N ARG A 201 8.51 -27.49 -34.86
CA ARG A 201 8.73 -28.65 -35.71
C ARG A 201 9.59 -29.73 -35.05
N ASN A 202 10.63 -29.33 -34.31
CA ASN A 202 11.44 -30.27 -33.53
C ASN A 202 10.59 -30.96 -32.46
N PHE A 203 9.76 -30.21 -31.76
CA PHE A 203 8.84 -30.76 -30.77
C PHE A 203 7.86 -31.75 -31.37
N LEU A 204 7.23 -31.42 -32.51
CA LEU A 204 6.30 -32.33 -33.19
C LEU A 204 7.00 -33.62 -33.66
N ALA A 205 8.23 -33.51 -34.12
CA ALA A 205 9.02 -34.70 -34.55
C ALA A 205 9.30 -35.65 -33.36
N LEU A 206 9.47 -35.13 -32.17
CA LEU A 206 9.77 -35.90 -30.95
C LEU A 206 8.54 -36.40 -30.21
N ARG A 207 7.46 -35.63 -30.19
CA ARG A 207 6.29 -35.89 -29.34
C ARG A 207 5.02 -36.27 -30.11
N GLY A 208 5.02 -36.09 -31.42
CA GLY A 208 3.86 -36.34 -32.28
C GLY A 208 2.93 -35.15 -32.45
N ASN A 209 1.79 -35.41 -33.08
CA ASN A 209 0.85 -34.34 -33.45
C ASN A 209 0.10 -33.76 -32.25
N VAL A 210 -0.03 -32.45 -32.23
CA VAL A 210 -0.79 -31.69 -31.25
C VAL A 210 -2.13 -31.30 -31.82
N LYS A 211 -3.21 -31.52 -31.04
CA LYS A 211 -4.58 -31.16 -31.42
C LYS A 211 -4.90 -29.71 -31.08
N ILE A 212 -4.48 -29.27 -29.91
CA ILE A 212 -4.72 -27.91 -29.39
C ILE A 212 -3.42 -27.34 -28.85
N LEU A 213 -3.04 -26.16 -29.34
CA LEU A 213 -1.96 -25.35 -28.79
C LEU A 213 -2.55 -24.11 -28.14
N ARG A 214 -2.24 -23.88 -26.85
CA ARG A 214 -2.59 -22.67 -26.13
C ARG A 214 -1.32 -21.88 -25.80
N CYS A 215 -1.29 -20.63 -26.23
CA CYS A 215 -0.22 -19.67 -25.95
C CYS A 215 -0.81 -18.30 -25.56
N ASP A 216 0.02 -17.40 -25.15
CA ASP A 216 -0.33 -15.99 -25.07
C ASP A 216 -0.40 -15.37 -26.49
N ASN A 217 -0.76 -14.07 -26.57
CA ASN A 217 -0.80 -13.33 -27.83
C ASN A 217 0.57 -12.73 -28.22
N GLY A 218 1.67 -13.41 -27.93
CA GLY A 218 2.99 -12.98 -28.36
C GLY A 218 3.09 -12.88 -29.89
N THR A 219 3.84 -11.91 -30.40
CA THR A 219 3.95 -11.64 -31.86
C THR A 219 4.48 -12.84 -32.64
N ASN A 220 5.40 -13.60 -32.05
CA ASN A 220 5.94 -14.85 -32.62
C ASN A 220 4.87 -15.94 -32.78
N PHE A 221 3.96 -16.08 -31.81
CA PHE A 221 2.88 -17.07 -31.87
C PHE A 221 1.78 -16.66 -32.86
N VAL A 222 1.43 -15.37 -32.89
CA VAL A 222 0.47 -14.83 -33.87
C VAL A 222 1.03 -14.96 -35.28
N GLY A 223 2.30 -14.65 -35.50
CA GLY A 223 2.99 -14.84 -36.77
C GLY A 223 2.96 -16.30 -37.22
N ALA A 224 3.32 -17.23 -36.32
CA ALA A 224 3.31 -18.66 -36.63
C ALA A 224 1.92 -19.19 -36.95
N ASN A 225 0.88 -18.74 -36.26
CA ASN A 225 -0.49 -19.13 -36.55
C ASN A 225 -0.90 -18.72 -37.99
N ASN A 226 -0.49 -17.53 -38.44
CA ASN A 226 -0.77 -17.02 -39.78
C ASN A 226 0.00 -17.78 -40.88
N GLU A 227 1.17 -18.36 -40.57
CA GLU A 227 1.98 -19.09 -41.51
C GLU A 227 1.63 -20.60 -41.61
N ILE A 228 1.12 -21.18 -40.54
CA ILE A 228 0.82 -22.61 -40.42
C ILE A 228 -0.66 -22.90 -40.77
N SER A 229 -1.56 -21.91 -40.70
CA SER A 229 -2.97 -22.02 -41.03
C SER A 229 -3.20 -21.96 -42.53
#